data_af204fad7eecd5963eaf7cbcf379eca0
#
_entry.id   af204fad7eecd5963eaf7cbcf379eca0
#
_cell.length_a   1.000
_cell.length_b   1.000
_cell.length_c   1.000
_cell.angle_alpha   90.00
_cell.angle_beta   90.00
_cell.angle_gamma   90.00
#
_symmetry.space_group_name_H-M   'P 1'
#
loop_
_entity.id
_entity.type
_entity.pdbx_description
1 polymer ?
#
loop_
_entity_poly.entity_id
_entity_poly.type
_entity_poly.pdbx_seq_one_letter_code
_entity_poly.pdbx_strand_id
1 'polypeptide(L)'
;MKNAIAIFSLAAVSLLSSCTSCPLGHKTTANGKVEHVVLVWLKKPGDATDRAKVISAAKMFQAEIKEIQHLSVGTPLASDRPVVDDSFDVGLVMRFASAADLNTYEKHPVHTKAVKEVLQPIAKKLQVYDVVAQ
;
A
#
# COMPACT_ATOMS: atom_id res chain seq x y z
N MET A 1 -47.07 -35.62 68.85
CA MET A 1 -47.28 -34.25 69.34
C MET A 1 -46.05 -33.44 68.92
N LYS A 2 -46.25 -32.31 68.39
CA LYS A 2 -45.29 -31.25 67.93
C LYS A 2 -44.76 -31.38 66.52
N ASN A 3 -45.49 -30.75 65.65
CA ASN A 3 -45.14 -30.45 64.28
C ASN A 3 -44.03 -29.37 64.22
N ALA A 4 -43.01 -29.58 63.45
CA ALA A 4 -42.03 -28.55 63.06
C ALA A 4 -42.16 -28.29 61.58
N ILE A 5 -42.64 -27.10 61.30
CA ILE A 5 -42.78 -26.59 59.93
C ILE A 5 -41.43 -26.06 59.48
N ALA A 6 -40.82 -26.64 58.46
CA ALA A 6 -39.61 -26.16 57.87
C ALA A 6 -39.99 -25.16 56.76
N ILE A 7 -39.57 -23.91 56.90
CA ILE A 7 -39.75 -22.84 55.95
C ILE A 7 -38.59 -22.92 54.99
N PHE A 8 -38.87 -23.24 53.69
CA PHE A 8 -37.92 -23.18 52.63
C PHE A 8 -37.82 -21.72 52.15
N SER A 9 -36.70 -21.08 52.41
CA SER A 9 -36.38 -19.80 51.84
C SER A 9 -35.84 -20.01 50.41
N LEU A 10 -36.61 -19.50 49.46
CA LEU A 10 -36.25 -19.48 48.04
C LEU A 10 -35.29 -18.30 47.80
N ALA A 11 -34.00 -18.57 47.70
CA ALA A 11 -33.01 -17.56 47.31
C ALA A 11 -33.06 -17.34 45.80
N ALA A 12 -33.59 -16.20 45.39
CA ALA A 12 -33.55 -15.76 44.00
C ALA A 12 -32.13 -15.31 43.66
N VAL A 13 -31.44 -16.11 42.84
CA VAL A 13 -30.16 -15.74 42.26
C VAL A 13 -30.42 -14.83 41.06
N SER A 14 -30.24 -13.55 41.23
CA SER A 14 -30.24 -12.57 40.15
C SER A 14 -28.95 -12.68 39.33
N LEU A 15 -29.04 -13.31 38.17
CA LEU A 15 -27.98 -13.29 37.16
C LEU A 15 -27.91 -11.89 36.53
N LEU A 16 -27.02 -11.06 37.05
CA LEU A 16 -26.63 -9.81 36.40
C LEU A 16 -25.78 -10.17 35.18
N SER A 17 -26.41 -10.20 34.03
CA SER A 17 -25.74 -10.24 32.73
C SER A 17 -24.99 -8.93 32.53
N SER A 18 -23.73 -8.89 32.93
CA SER A 18 -22.83 -7.81 32.55
C SER A 18 -22.56 -7.89 31.06
N CYS A 19 -23.33 -7.14 30.27
CA CYS A 19 -22.93 -6.81 28.89
C CYS A 19 -21.65 -5.98 28.98
N THR A 20 -20.51 -6.63 28.86
CA THR A 20 -19.25 -5.97 28.61
C THR A 20 -19.35 -5.37 27.23
N SER A 21 -19.68 -4.10 27.13
CA SER A 21 -19.56 -3.30 25.92
C SER A 21 -18.09 -3.33 25.50
N CYS A 22 -17.76 -4.15 24.52
CA CYS A 22 -16.49 -4.04 23.83
C CYS A 22 -16.43 -2.63 23.21
N PRO A 23 -15.48 -1.78 23.60
CA PRO A 23 -15.23 -0.56 22.85
C PRO A 23 -14.61 -0.98 21.53
N LEU A 24 -15.43 -1.08 20.49
CA LEU A 24 -14.96 -1.06 19.09
C LEU A 24 -14.38 0.33 18.78
N GLY A 25 -13.39 0.72 19.55
CA GLY A 25 -12.51 1.81 19.25
C GLY A 25 -11.42 1.29 18.30
N HIS A 26 -11.77 0.94 17.07
CA HIS A 26 -10.82 0.93 16.01
C HIS A 26 -10.42 2.40 15.79
N LYS A 27 -9.50 2.90 16.60
CA LYS A 27 -8.60 3.97 16.14
C LYS A 27 -7.73 3.33 15.07
N THR A 28 -8.25 3.21 13.86
CA THR A 28 -7.42 3.21 12.68
C THR A 28 -6.71 4.55 12.70
N THR A 29 -5.54 4.59 13.35
CA THR A 29 -4.54 5.56 12.96
C THR A 29 -4.42 5.37 11.46
N ALA A 30 -4.71 6.43 10.70
CA ALA A 30 -4.67 6.43 9.25
C ALA A 30 -3.22 6.34 8.75
N ASN A 31 -2.55 5.24 9.09
CA ASN A 31 -1.39 4.71 8.38
C ASN A 31 -1.94 3.76 7.30
N GLY A 32 -2.82 4.30 6.44
CA GLY A 32 -3.25 3.56 5.28
C GLY A 32 -2.03 3.19 4.44
N LYS A 33 -2.05 1.97 3.90
CA LYS A 33 -1.04 1.57 2.92
C LYS A 33 -1.03 2.57 1.79
N VAL A 34 0.15 2.88 1.26
CA VAL A 34 0.31 3.80 0.15
C VAL A 34 0.63 3.01 -1.11
N GLU A 35 -0.16 3.24 -2.16
CA GLU A 35 0.16 2.81 -3.52
C GLU A 35 0.84 3.98 -4.23
N HIS A 36 2.10 3.81 -4.57
CA HIS A 36 2.92 4.77 -5.32
C HIS A 36 2.96 4.33 -6.77
N VAL A 37 2.25 5.07 -7.62
CA VAL A 37 2.13 4.78 -9.06
C VAL A 37 3.01 5.75 -9.82
N VAL A 38 3.94 5.23 -10.62
CA VAL A 38 4.82 6.04 -11.47
C VAL A 38 4.65 5.64 -12.92
N LEU A 39 4.32 6.61 -13.76
CA LEU A 39 4.26 6.44 -15.21
C LEU A 39 5.43 7.19 -15.86
N VAL A 40 6.14 6.50 -16.73
CA VAL A 40 7.36 7.00 -17.39
C VAL A 40 7.13 7.09 -18.89
N TRP A 41 7.31 8.29 -19.47
CA TRP A 41 7.44 8.50 -20.90
C TRP A 41 8.91 8.70 -21.24
N LEU A 42 9.41 7.94 -22.19
CA LEU A 42 10.81 8.02 -22.63
C LEU A 42 11.02 9.13 -23.66
N LYS A 43 12.23 9.64 -23.74
CA LYS A 43 12.65 10.56 -24.80
C LYS A 43 12.57 9.90 -26.18
N LYS A 44 12.78 8.58 -26.23
CA LYS A 44 12.60 7.71 -27.39
C LYS A 44 11.43 6.77 -27.10
N PRO A 45 10.19 7.13 -27.46
CA PRO A 45 9.03 6.29 -27.20
C PRO A 45 9.21 4.89 -27.80
N GLY A 46 8.90 3.87 -27.01
CA GLY A 46 8.99 2.49 -27.45
C GLY A 46 10.39 1.87 -27.45
N ASP A 47 11.43 2.60 -27.06
CA ASP A 47 12.80 2.05 -27.05
C ASP A 47 12.94 0.91 -26.03
N ALA A 48 13.19 -0.30 -26.53
CA ALA A 48 13.25 -1.50 -25.73
C ALA A 48 14.40 -1.48 -24.71
N THR A 49 15.54 -0.89 -25.09
CA THR A 49 16.72 -0.79 -24.22
C THR A 49 16.45 0.15 -23.04
N ASP A 50 15.86 1.30 -23.29
CA ASP A 50 15.57 2.27 -22.25
C ASP A 50 14.42 1.79 -21.35
N ARG A 51 13.39 1.09 -21.90
CA ARG A 51 12.38 0.38 -21.10
C ARG A 51 13.02 -0.65 -20.15
N ALA A 52 13.94 -1.47 -20.68
CA ALA A 52 14.63 -2.47 -19.87
C ALA A 52 15.45 -1.84 -18.74
N LYS A 53 16.10 -0.68 -18.94
CA LYS A 53 16.82 0.05 -17.89
C LYS A 53 15.87 0.48 -16.76
N VAL A 54 14.71 1.05 -17.09
CA VAL A 54 13.71 1.47 -16.10
C VAL A 54 13.19 0.27 -15.31
N ILE A 55 12.84 -0.82 -16.00
CA ILE A 55 12.34 -2.04 -15.36
C ILE A 55 13.40 -2.64 -14.43
N SER A 56 14.65 -2.67 -14.85
CA SER A 56 15.77 -3.18 -14.04
C SER A 56 16.02 -2.32 -12.81
N ALA A 57 15.96 -1.00 -12.93
CA ALA A 57 16.07 -0.09 -11.80
C ALA A 57 14.95 -0.30 -10.78
N ALA A 58 13.70 -0.48 -11.25
CA ALA A 58 12.57 -0.74 -10.36
C ALA A 58 12.73 -2.09 -9.60
N LYS A 59 13.17 -3.14 -10.28
CA LYS A 59 13.44 -4.44 -9.64
C LYS A 59 14.57 -4.34 -8.61
N MET A 60 15.60 -3.55 -8.87
CA MET A 60 16.67 -3.27 -7.91
C MET A 60 16.14 -2.53 -6.68
N PHE A 61 15.21 -1.56 -6.85
CA PHE A 61 14.57 -0.91 -5.70
C PHE A 61 13.91 -1.94 -4.79
N GLN A 62 13.10 -2.86 -5.34
CA GLN A 62 12.44 -3.89 -4.54
C GLN A 62 13.44 -4.82 -3.84
N ALA A 63 14.57 -5.12 -4.45
CA ALA A 63 15.57 -6.00 -3.88
C ALA A 63 16.37 -5.36 -2.73
N GLU A 64 16.61 -4.03 -2.79
CA GLU A 64 17.53 -3.34 -1.88
C GLU A 64 16.83 -2.41 -0.89
N ILE A 65 15.56 -2.03 -1.13
CA ILE A 65 14.79 -1.11 -0.27
C ILE A 65 13.66 -1.87 0.42
N LYS A 66 13.86 -2.18 1.68
CA LYS A 66 12.97 -3.03 2.49
C LYS A 66 11.57 -2.45 2.72
N GLU A 67 11.41 -1.14 2.59
CA GLU A 67 10.15 -0.43 2.74
C GLU A 67 9.16 -0.79 1.64
N ILE A 68 9.62 -1.29 0.49
CA ILE A 68 8.75 -1.72 -0.61
C ILE A 68 8.14 -3.10 -0.30
N GLN A 69 6.86 -3.11 0.05
CA GLN A 69 6.12 -4.36 0.32
C GLN A 69 5.78 -5.14 -0.95
N HIS A 70 5.55 -4.43 -2.05
CA HIS A 70 5.18 -5.01 -3.33
C HIS A 70 5.60 -4.09 -4.47
N LEU A 71 6.02 -4.68 -5.58
CA LEU A 71 6.29 -3.99 -6.84
C LEU A 71 5.60 -4.72 -7.99
N SER A 72 4.87 -3.97 -8.81
CA SER A 72 4.48 -4.37 -10.16
C SER A 72 5.12 -3.38 -11.13
N VAL A 73 5.79 -3.89 -12.16
CA VAL A 73 6.44 -3.05 -13.17
C VAL A 73 6.30 -3.67 -14.56
N GLY A 74 5.97 -2.86 -15.56
CA GLY A 74 5.79 -3.33 -16.92
C GLY A 74 5.51 -2.22 -17.91
N THR A 75 5.12 -2.63 -19.12
CA THR A 75 4.71 -1.75 -20.22
C THR A 75 3.17 -1.62 -20.23
N PRO A 76 2.61 -0.58 -20.87
CA PRO A 76 1.18 -0.43 -20.98
C PRO A 76 0.52 -1.63 -21.70
N LEU A 77 -0.68 -1.96 -21.29
CA LEU A 77 -1.56 -2.84 -22.05
C LEU A 77 -2.33 -1.98 -23.06
N ALA A 78 -2.13 -2.24 -24.36
CA ALA A 78 -2.85 -1.53 -25.41
C ALA A 78 -4.36 -1.66 -25.25
N SER A 79 -5.10 -0.57 -25.48
CA SER A 79 -6.55 -0.55 -25.24
C SER A 79 -7.24 0.44 -26.18
N ASP A 80 -8.35 0.00 -26.79
CA ASP A 80 -9.23 0.85 -27.60
C ASP A 80 -10.24 1.66 -26.75
N ARG A 81 -10.21 1.51 -25.43
CA ARG A 81 -11.13 2.23 -24.53
C ARG A 81 -10.70 3.68 -24.36
N PRO A 82 -11.58 4.68 -24.63
CA PRO A 82 -11.20 6.11 -24.58
C PRO A 82 -10.71 6.61 -23.20
N VAL A 83 -11.05 5.86 -22.12
CA VAL A 83 -10.67 6.22 -20.75
C VAL A 83 -9.31 5.63 -20.35
N VAL A 84 -8.68 4.82 -21.21
CA VAL A 84 -7.37 4.21 -20.92
C VAL A 84 -6.29 5.04 -21.56
N ASP A 85 -5.36 5.54 -20.74
CA ASP A 85 -4.12 6.16 -21.23
C ASP A 85 -3.03 5.09 -21.26
N ASP A 86 -2.70 4.62 -22.46
CA ASP A 86 -1.61 3.68 -22.72
C ASP A 86 -0.40 4.34 -23.40
N SER A 87 -0.31 5.67 -23.32
CA SER A 87 0.73 6.46 -23.99
C SER A 87 2.10 6.42 -23.31
N PHE A 88 2.16 5.91 -22.06
CA PHE A 88 3.44 5.80 -21.33
C PHE A 88 4.27 4.60 -21.81
N ASP A 89 5.57 4.62 -21.51
CA ASP A 89 6.49 3.53 -21.89
C ASP A 89 6.64 2.47 -20.80
N VAL A 90 6.69 2.88 -19.53
CA VAL A 90 6.82 1.97 -18.37
C VAL A 90 5.93 2.48 -17.25
N GLY A 91 5.17 1.57 -16.64
CA GLY A 91 4.40 1.81 -15.43
C GLY A 91 4.96 1.02 -14.25
N LEU A 92 5.03 1.65 -13.08
CA LEU A 92 5.41 1.04 -11.82
C LEU A 92 4.28 1.27 -10.83
N VAL A 93 3.98 0.23 -10.05
CA VAL A 93 3.10 0.33 -8.88
C VAL A 93 3.83 -0.27 -7.69
N MET A 94 4.10 0.52 -6.68
CA MET A 94 4.77 0.09 -5.46
C MET A 94 3.85 0.30 -4.27
N ARG A 95 3.87 -0.65 -3.34
CA ARG A 95 3.11 -0.57 -2.09
C ARG A 95 4.04 -0.37 -0.91
N PHE A 96 3.65 0.57 -0.05
CA PHE A 96 4.31 0.86 1.23
C PHE A 96 3.33 0.65 2.39
N ALA A 97 3.82 0.30 3.57
CA ALA A 97 2.99 0.15 4.76
C ALA A 97 2.45 1.49 5.26
N SER A 98 3.16 2.59 4.95
CA SER A 98 2.80 3.94 5.40
C SER A 98 3.42 5.01 4.50
N ALA A 99 2.94 6.26 4.64
CA ALA A 99 3.57 7.43 4.02
C ALA A 99 5.00 7.68 4.54
N ALA A 100 5.31 7.26 5.78
CA ALA A 100 6.67 7.35 6.33
C ALA A 100 7.63 6.41 5.60
N ASP A 101 7.18 5.20 5.25
CA ASP A 101 7.99 4.24 4.49
C ASP A 101 8.22 4.75 3.06
N LEU A 102 7.20 5.32 2.41
CA LEU A 102 7.37 5.98 1.12
C LEU A 102 8.42 7.10 1.19
N ASN A 103 8.35 7.96 2.20
CA ASN A 103 9.33 9.05 2.40
C ASN A 103 10.76 8.51 2.65
N THR A 104 10.90 7.35 3.31
CA THR A 104 12.19 6.67 3.49
C THR A 104 12.72 6.16 2.15
N TYR A 105 11.87 5.53 1.35
CA TYR A 105 12.18 5.08 0.00
C TYR A 105 12.65 6.22 -0.90
N GLU A 106 11.93 7.34 -0.93
CA GLU A 106 12.26 8.50 -1.77
C GLU A 106 13.66 9.06 -1.49
N LYS A 107 14.09 9.01 -0.21
CA LYS A 107 15.40 9.49 0.25
C LYS A 107 16.49 8.42 0.19
N HIS A 108 16.13 7.19 -0.12
CA HIS A 108 17.10 6.08 -0.11
C HIS A 108 18.17 6.28 -1.18
N PRO A 109 19.48 6.07 -0.85
CA PRO A 109 20.59 6.29 -1.78
C PRO A 109 20.46 5.53 -3.11
N VAL A 110 19.96 4.30 -3.06
CA VAL A 110 19.69 3.47 -4.26
C VAL A 110 18.67 4.14 -5.17
N HIS A 111 17.56 4.64 -4.60
CA HIS A 111 16.53 5.35 -5.35
C HIS A 111 17.07 6.65 -5.96
N THR A 112 17.66 7.52 -5.15
CA THR A 112 18.15 8.83 -5.62
C THR A 112 19.23 8.69 -6.68
N LYS A 113 20.13 7.71 -6.55
CA LYS A 113 21.15 7.40 -7.55
C LYS A 113 20.53 6.94 -8.87
N ALA A 114 19.60 5.99 -8.83
CA ALA A 114 18.96 5.48 -10.04
C ALA A 114 18.10 6.53 -10.75
N VAL A 115 17.39 7.39 -10.00
CA VAL A 115 16.68 8.52 -10.58
C VAL A 115 17.63 9.42 -11.34
N LYS A 116 18.76 9.78 -10.76
CA LYS A 116 19.76 10.68 -11.37
C LYS A 116 20.49 10.04 -12.56
N GLU A 117 20.92 8.81 -12.42
CA GLU A 117 21.83 8.16 -13.37
C GLU A 117 21.10 7.36 -14.47
N VAL A 118 19.89 6.86 -14.18
CA VAL A 118 19.14 6.03 -15.12
C VAL A 118 17.91 6.77 -15.66
N LEU A 119 17.04 7.30 -14.79
CA LEU A 119 15.77 7.87 -15.24
C LEU A 119 15.94 9.22 -15.91
N GLN A 120 16.59 10.18 -15.28
CA GLN A 120 16.75 11.55 -15.81
C GLN A 120 17.36 11.62 -17.21
N PRO A 121 18.37 10.80 -17.57
CA PRO A 121 18.94 10.82 -18.91
C PRO A 121 17.97 10.38 -20.00
N ILE A 122 17.04 9.46 -19.72
CA ILE A 122 16.18 8.81 -20.72
C ILE A 122 14.71 9.20 -20.63
N ALA A 123 14.22 9.66 -19.47
CA ALA A 123 12.83 10.05 -19.31
C ALA A 123 12.56 11.43 -19.92
N LYS A 124 11.47 11.53 -20.68
CA LYS A 124 10.88 12.78 -21.17
C LYS A 124 9.93 13.36 -20.13
N LYS A 125 9.14 12.50 -19.47
CA LYS A 125 8.14 12.87 -18.49
C LYS A 125 8.03 11.76 -17.42
N LEU A 126 7.84 12.16 -16.19
CA LEU A 126 7.42 11.31 -15.08
C LEU A 126 6.11 11.84 -14.53
N GLN A 127 5.17 10.95 -14.26
CA GLN A 127 3.91 11.27 -13.59
C GLN A 127 3.78 10.34 -12.39
N VAL A 128 3.55 10.90 -11.22
CA VAL A 128 3.46 10.15 -9.96
C VAL A 128 2.08 10.38 -9.34
N TYR A 129 1.52 9.30 -8.80
CA TYR A 129 0.29 9.33 -8.00
C TYR A 129 0.52 8.52 -6.72
N ASP A 130 0.29 9.17 -5.57
CA ASP A 130 0.33 8.54 -4.26
C ASP A 130 -1.09 8.41 -3.74
N VAL A 131 -1.56 7.16 -3.61
CA VAL A 131 -2.92 6.84 -3.18
C VAL A 131 -2.87 6.17 -1.82
N VAL A 132 -3.54 6.76 -0.84
CA VAL A 132 -3.69 6.17 0.50
C VAL A 132 -4.93 5.29 0.50
N ALA A 133 -4.74 3.98 0.79
CA ALA A 133 -5.85 3.03 0.93
C ALA A 133 -6.70 3.39 2.17
N GLN A 134 -8.01 3.39 1.98
CA GLN A 134 -9.00 3.68 3.03
C GLN A 134 -9.51 2.40 3.69
#